data_92d7d2b48431af2e1c9183c25ecebd25
#
_entry.id   92d7d2b48431af2e1c9183c25ecebd25
#
_cell.length_a   1.000
_cell.length_b   1.000
_cell.length_c   1.000
_cell.angle_alpha   90.00
_cell.angle_beta   90.00
_cell.angle_gamma   90.00
#
_symmetry.space_group_name_H-M   'P 1'
#
loop_
_entity.id
_entity.type
_entity.pdbx_description
1 polymer ?
#
loop_
_entity_poly.entity_id
_entity_poly.type
_entity_poly.pdbx_seq_one_letter_code
_entity_poly.pdbx_strand_id
1 'polypeptide(L)'
;MAKFNLINLEEPNLLRDIYPYSEVPKIEFENSFVTTKLPDDIWITDTTFRDGQQSMAPFKEEHIVELYKYMNKLGGKNGLIRQTEMFLYTERDRKVVEKCRELGYEFPQITSWIRAKEEDFQFVKDMEIKETGILTSVSDYHVYLKLKSNRKETMENYLKVVRKVVENGVVARCHLEDVTRADFYGFILPFIEQLMNISKESGVDVKIRLCDTMGYGVPFSEAKLPRSVPKMINLIQEELDVPSRLIEWHGHNDFHKVLVNGTTAWLHGCSGVNGTLIGIGERTGNPPIEGLVMDYLSLKGHDETIDTTVITEIADFMQKEMGIVLSSRYPFIGKDFNVTRAGIHADGVLKNEEIYNIFDTTKLLNRPLKVCVTDKSGVAGIAHWINTNIEELKEEVSKKHPAITKIYKWIQEEYNNGRVTSISDDELMKLTRKYLPEIFKAEFEVIEEKTEKIALELVEEYSNKPEIMSMNTDKITEVLEEIVTNNQFLQMAYVTDADGIQITENIAQPWIEKAKEISRKGDDRSQRPWFASIIKDGKSSVTDYYISKTTEELCVTASAPITNANGEFVGVLAMDFNFSNLTVAAEEDTKNI
;
A
#
# COMPACT_ATOMS: atom_id res chain seq x y z
N MET A 1 27.99 -44.39 9.37
CA MET A 1 27.81 -44.06 10.80
C MET A 1 27.51 -42.56 10.86
N ALA A 2 26.60 -42.16 11.74
CA ALA A 2 26.32 -40.76 11.94
C ALA A 2 27.56 -40.00 12.43
N LYS A 3 27.84 -38.83 11.88
CA LYS A 3 28.99 -38.00 12.28
C LYS A 3 28.75 -37.36 13.64
N PHE A 4 27.51 -37.06 13.96
CA PHE A 4 27.10 -36.49 15.24
C PHE A 4 26.13 -37.41 15.99
N ASN A 5 26.29 -37.45 17.31
CA ASN A 5 25.40 -38.23 18.18
C ASN A 5 24.36 -37.31 18.82
N LEU A 6 23.11 -37.73 18.77
CA LEU A 6 22.05 -37.08 19.52
C LEU A 6 22.34 -37.20 21.02
N ILE A 7 22.35 -36.05 21.72
CA ILE A 7 22.45 -36.01 23.17
C ILE A 7 21.05 -35.84 23.74
N ASN A 8 20.47 -36.95 24.18
CA ASN A 8 19.19 -36.93 24.88
C ASN A 8 19.42 -36.62 26.36
N LEU A 9 18.70 -35.62 26.87
CA LEU A 9 18.81 -35.18 28.26
C LEU A 9 17.58 -35.60 29.05
N GLU A 10 17.74 -35.82 30.35
CA GLU A 10 16.61 -36.08 31.25
C GLU A 10 15.82 -34.81 31.57
N GLU A 11 16.52 -33.67 31.65
CA GLU A 11 15.95 -32.36 31.90
C GLU A 11 16.38 -31.38 30.80
N PRO A 12 15.57 -30.30 30.55
CA PRO A 12 15.89 -29.32 29.52
C PRO A 12 17.15 -28.52 29.86
N ASN A 13 18.05 -28.33 28.88
CA ASN A 13 19.12 -27.36 28.96
C ASN A 13 18.57 -25.98 28.45
N LEU A 14 18.19 -25.12 29.37
CA LEU A 14 17.65 -23.79 29.06
C LEU A 14 18.73 -22.75 28.81
N LEU A 15 20.01 -23.16 28.75
CA LEU A 15 21.15 -22.27 28.50
C LEU A 15 21.15 -21.03 29.42
N ARG A 16 20.92 -21.24 30.74
CA ARG A 16 20.73 -20.18 31.73
C ARG A 16 21.96 -19.33 31.95
N ASP A 17 23.15 -19.84 31.67
CA ASP A 17 24.42 -19.11 31.61
C ASP A 17 24.43 -18.02 30.50
N ILE A 18 23.75 -18.29 29.39
CA ILE A 18 23.59 -17.35 28.26
C ILE A 18 22.30 -16.56 28.38
N TYR A 19 21.19 -17.17 28.81
CA TYR A 19 19.85 -16.59 28.90
C TYR A 19 19.33 -16.57 30.35
N PRO A 20 19.82 -15.66 31.22
CA PRO A 20 19.50 -15.66 32.66
C PRO A 20 18.04 -15.28 32.97
N TYR A 21 17.28 -14.75 32.00
CA TYR A 21 15.89 -14.28 32.07
C TYR A 21 15.69 -12.99 32.89
N SER A 22 16.37 -12.83 34.01
CA SER A 22 16.25 -11.66 34.91
C SER A 22 16.93 -10.40 34.37
N GLU A 23 17.75 -10.52 33.34
CA GLU A 23 18.48 -9.42 32.71
C GLU A 23 18.65 -9.68 31.20
N VAL A 24 19.01 -8.61 30.45
CA VAL A 24 19.28 -8.74 29.00
C VAL A 24 20.54 -9.60 28.80
N PRO A 25 20.45 -10.73 28.07
CA PRO A 25 21.58 -11.62 27.88
C PRO A 25 22.75 -10.94 27.16
N LYS A 26 23.95 -11.12 27.62
CA LYS A 26 25.17 -10.64 26.97
C LYS A 26 25.43 -11.37 25.67
N ILE A 27 26.07 -10.68 24.70
CA ILE A 27 26.69 -11.32 23.55
C ILE A 27 28.09 -11.71 23.94
N GLU A 28 28.39 -13.01 23.98
CA GLU A 28 29.73 -13.49 24.20
C GLU A 28 30.47 -13.65 22.87
N PHE A 29 31.76 -13.33 22.86
CA PHE A 29 32.64 -13.43 21.69
C PHE A 29 33.75 -14.43 21.94
N GLU A 30 34.23 -15.02 20.86
CA GLU A 30 35.40 -15.93 20.86
C GLU A 30 36.30 -15.59 19.66
N ASN A 31 37.58 -15.95 19.73
CA ASN A 31 38.56 -15.62 18.66
C ASN A 31 38.42 -16.60 17.49
N SER A 32 37.27 -16.55 16.80
CA SER A 32 37.03 -17.35 15.60
C SER A 32 36.28 -16.49 14.56
N PHE A 33 36.67 -16.64 13.30
CA PHE A 33 36.12 -15.89 12.18
C PHE A 33 35.47 -16.83 11.17
N VAL A 34 34.41 -16.35 10.52
CA VAL A 34 33.76 -17.00 9.40
C VAL A 34 33.82 -16.07 8.21
N THR A 35 34.34 -16.56 7.10
CA THR A 35 34.44 -15.77 5.86
C THR A 35 33.08 -15.70 5.15
N THR A 36 32.87 -14.64 4.37
CA THR A 36 31.69 -14.53 3.54
C THR A 36 31.73 -15.53 2.38
N LYS A 37 30.58 -16.08 2.03
CA LYS A 37 30.39 -17.03 0.92
C LYS A 37 29.01 -16.79 0.30
N LEU A 38 28.86 -15.68 -0.42
CA LEU A 38 27.61 -15.33 -1.08
C LEU A 38 27.30 -16.34 -2.19
N PRO A 39 26.13 -17.03 -2.16
CA PRO A 39 25.72 -17.93 -3.23
C PRO A 39 25.48 -17.17 -4.55
N ASP A 40 25.66 -17.88 -5.67
CA ASP A 40 25.36 -17.30 -6.99
C ASP A 40 23.88 -16.97 -7.13
N ASP A 41 23.00 -17.87 -6.67
CA ASP A 41 21.55 -17.69 -6.66
C ASP A 41 21.06 -17.47 -5.23
N ILE A 42 20.52 -16.27 -4.97
CA ILE A 42 19.87 -15.88 -3.73
C ILE A 42 18.47 -15.35 -4.02
N TRP A 43 17.53 -15.62 -3.13
CA TRP A 43 16.13 -15.23 -3.32
C TRP A 43 15.42 -14.90 -2.01
N ILE A 44 14.23 -14.33 -2.15
CA ILE A 44 13.30 -14.06 -1.07
C ILE A 44 12.20 -15.12 -1.11
N THR A 45 11.80 -15.62 0.06
CA THR A 45 10.54 -16.34 0.26
C THR A 45 9.60 -15.48 1.05
N ASP A 46 8.36 -15.35 0.59
CA ASP A 46 7.34 -14.58 1.28
C ASP A 46 6.59 -15.42 2.30
N THR A 47 6.26 -14.82 3.44
CA THR A 47 5.38 -15.40 4.46
C THR A 47 4.31 -14.40 4.94
N THR A 48 3.99 -13.39 4.13
CA THR A 48 2.95 -12.38 4.43
C THR A 48 1.60 -13.03 4.71
N PHE A 49 1.26 -14.06 3.92
CA PHE A 49 -0.05 -14.74 4.02
C PHE A 49 -0.09 -15.83 5.09
N ARG A 50 1.03 -16.14 5.73
CA ARG A 50 1.10 -17.06 6.85
C ARG A 50 1.50 -16.31 8.13
N ASP A 51 2.77 -15.94 8.31
CA ASP A 51 3.28 -15.30 9.54
C ASP A 51 2.78 -13.85 9.68
N GLY A 52 2.76 -13.11 8.58
CA GLY A 52 2.19 -11.76 8.54
C GLY A 52 0.72 -11.76 8.93
N GLN A 53 -0.09 -12.61 8.32
CA GLN A 53 -1.52 -12.70 8.59
C GLN A 53 -1.84 -13.17 10.02
N GLN A 54 -0.99 -14.02 10.63
CA GLN A 54 -1.19 -14.48 12.02
C GLN A 54 -1.16 -13.35 13.04
N SER A 55 -0.40 -12.29 12.77
CA SER A 55 -0.25 -11.14 13.66
C SER A 55 -1.37 -10.11 13.53
N MET A 56 -2.31 -10.30 12.62
CA MET A 56 -3.33 -9.32 12.22
C MET A 56 -4.72 -9.96 12.11
N ALA A 57 -5.72 -9.13 11.85
CA ALA A 57 -7.02 -9.63 11.39
C ALA A 57 -6.86 -10.37 10.05
N PRO A 58 -7.62 -11.45 9.80
CA PRO A 58 -7.52 -12.21 8.56
C PRO A 58 -7.73 -11.32 7.32
N PHE A 59 -6.83 -11.42 6.36
CA PHE A 59 -6.93 -10.68 5.11
C PHE A 59 -8.13 -11.16 4.29
N LYS A 60 -8.77 -10.26 3.56
CA LYS A 60 -9.81 -10.65 2.60
C LYS A 60 -9.18 -11.42 1.43
N GLU A 61 -9.99 -12.24 0.75
CA GLU A 61 -9.52 -13.02 -0.41
C GLU A 61 -8.95 -12.10 -1.51
N GLU A 62 -9.65 -10.99 -1.80
CA GLU A 62 -9.22 -10.00 -2.78
C GLU A 62 -7.90 -9.32 -2.39
N HIS A 63 -7.65 -9.09 -1.11
CA HIS A 63 -6.38 -8.50 -0.65
C HIS A 63 -5.20 -9.46 -0.93
N ILE A 64 -5.38 -10.76 -0.64
CA ILE A 64 -4.33 -11.75 -0.87
C ILE A 64 -4.02 -11.87 -2.37
N VAL A 65 -5.06 -11.94 -3.21
CA VAL A 65 -4.89 -12.03 -4.66
C VAL A 65 -4.18 -10.81 -5.23
N GLU A 66 -4.52 -9.60 -4.78
CA GLU A 66 -3.89 -8.38 -5.25
C GLU A 66 -2.42 -8.27 -4.79
N LEU A 67 -2.14 -8.56 -3.51
CA LEU A 67 -0.77 -8.60 -3.01
C LEU A 67 0.08 -9.66 -3.71
N TYR A 68 -0.50 -10.81 -4.08
CA TYR A 68 0.19 -11.84 -4.87
C TYR A 68 0.58 -11.34 -6.27
N LYS A 69 -0.28 -10.54 -6.93
CA LYS A 69 0.06 -9.87 -8.21
C LYS A 69 1.20 -8.86 -8.04
N TYR A 70 1.17 -8.07 -6.97
CA TYR A 70 2.27 -7.15 -6.67
C TYR A 70 3.59 -7.89 -6.42
N MET A 71 3.56 -9.01 -5.70
CA MET A 71 4.77 -9.83 -5.50
C MET A 71 5.34 -10.36 -6.80
N ASN A 72 4.48 -10.76 -7.75
CA ASN A 72 4.94 -11.20 -9.08
C ASN A 72 5.65 -10.07 -9.83
N LYS A 73 5.09 -8.85 -9.83
CA LYS A 73 5.72 -7.68 -10.46
C LYS A 73 7.04 -7.33 -9.77
N LEU A 74 7.03 -7.23 -8.43
CA LEU A 74 8.21 -6.87 -7.64
C LEU A 74 9.32 -7.91 -7.74
N GLY A 75 8.97 -9.20 -7.80
CA GLY A 75 9.94 -10.29 -7.91
C GLY A 75 10.56 -10.43 -9.30
N GLY A 76 9.96 -9.81 -10.31
CA GLY A 76 10.42 -9.90 -11.70
C GLY A 76 10.34 -11.31 -12.29
N LYS A 77 10.68 -11.42 -13.57
CA LYS A 77 10.61 -12.70 -14.30
C LYS A 77 11.61 -13.75 -13.82
N ASN A 78 12.71 -13.33 -13.19
CA ASN A 78 13.74 -14.22 -12.66
C ASN A 78 13.35 -14.79 -11.27
N GLY A 79 12.23 -14.34 -10.69
CA GLY A 79 11.70 -14.85 -9.44
C GLY A 79 12.57 -14.50 -8.23
N LEU A 80 12.95 -13.23 -8.07
CA LEU A 80 13.58 -12.77 -6.82
C LEU A 80 12.71 -13.12 -5.62
N ILE A 81 11.38 -12.85 -5.68
CA ILE A 81 10.42 -13.42 -4.73
C ILE A 81 10.05 -14.80 -5.25
N ARG A 82 10.80 -15.82 -4.80
CA ARG A 82 10.75 -17.18 -5.35
C ARG A 82 9.49 -17.93 -4.95
N GLN A 83 9.05 -17.78 -3.72
CA GLN A 83 7.96 -18.54 -3.13
C GLN A 83 7.12 -17.67 -2.21
N THR A 84 5.83 -18.02 -2.06
CA THR A 84 4.95 -17.49 -1.02
C THR A 84 4.34 -18.63 -0.21
N GLU A 85 4.27 -18.48 1.09
CA GLU A 85 3.80 -19.49 2.03
C GLU A 85 2.38 -19.19 2.47
N MET A 86 1.45 -20.12 2.25
CA MET A 86 0.02 -19.97 2.55
C MET A 86 -0.48 -21.07 3.50
N PHE A 87 -1.52 -20.77 4.27
CA PHE A 87 -2.28 -21.77 5.02
C PHE A 87 -3.23 -22.55 4.10
N LEU A 88 -3.58 -23.78 4.56
CA LEU A 88 -4.52 -24.70 3.90
C LEU A 88 -5.62 -25.21 4.82
N TYR A 89 -5.68 -24.73 6.07
CA TYR A 89 -6.52 -25.33 7.10
C TYR A 89 -8.01 -25.11 6.90
N THR A 90 -8.39 -23.95 6.38
CA THR A 90 -9.79 -23.58 6.13
C THR A 90 -10.17 -23.71 4.67
N GLU A 91 -11.47 -23.81 4.37
CA GLU A 91 -11.97 -23.77 2.99
C GLU A 91 -11.60 -22.44 2.31
N ARG A 92 -11.66 -21.34 3.05
CA ARG A 92 -11.26 -20.02 2.58
C ARG A 92 -9.79 -19.99 2.16
N ASP A 93 -8.89 -20.55 2.97
CA ASP A 93 -7.45 -20.59 2.63
C ASP A 93 -7.24 -21.33 1.30
N ARG A 94 -7.86 -22.50 1.14
CA ARG A 94 -7.74 -23.30 -0.10
C ARG A 94 -8.29 -22.59 -1.32
N LYS A 95 -9.45 -21.92 -1.19
CA LYS A 95 -10.04 -21.14 -2.27
C LYS A 95 -9.15 -19.98 -2.73
N VAL A 96 -8.46 -19.31 -1.81
CA VAL A 96 -7.50 -18.24 -2.14
C VAL A 96 -6.30 -18.80 -2.90
N VAL A 97 -5.78 -19.95 -2.47
CA VAL A 97 -4.69 -20.64 -3.19
C VAL A 97 -5.10 -20.95 -4.63
N GLU A 98 -6.32 -21.44 -4.85
CA GLU A 98 -6.84 -21.70 -6.21
C GLU A 98 -6.89 -20.42 -7.05
N LYS A 99 -7.47 -19.34 -6.51
CA LYS A 99 -7.53 -18.04 -7.19
C LYS A 99 -6.14 -17.49 -7.57
N CYS A 100 -5.15 -17.65 -6.68
CA CYS A 100 -3.78 -17.24 -6.99
C CYS A 100 -3.16 -18.12 -8.10
N ARG A 101 -3.43 -19.42 -8.12
CA ARG A 101 -2.98 -20.34 -9.18
C ARG A 101 -3.59 -20.03 -10.54
N GLU A 102 -4.88 -19.64 -10.58
CA GLU A 102 -5.57 -19.25 -11.81
C GLU A 102 -4.88 -18.08 -12.54
N LEU A 103 -4.08 -17.27 -11.85
CA LEU A 103 -3.29 -16.20 -12.47
C LEU A 103 -2.14 -16.74 -13.34
N GLY A 104 -1.74 -18.01 -13.17
CA GLY A 104 -0.76 -18.68 -14.03
C GLY A 104 0.67 -18.15 -13.91
N TYR A 105 1.02 -17.47 -12.82
CA TYR A 105 2.38 -16.96 -12.62
C TYR A 105 3.37 -18.08 -12.31
N GLU A 106 4.58 -18.00 -12.89
CA GLU A 106 5.68 -18.88 -12.55
C GLU A 106 6.22 -18.57 -11.14
N PHE A 107 6.28 -17.28 -10.78
CA PHE A 107 6.70 -16.78 -9.48
C PHE A 107 5.75 -15.72 -8.94
N PRO A 108 5.60 -15.65 -7.58
CA PRO A 108 6.11 -16.60 -6.58
C PRO A 108 5.37 -17.94 -6.65
N GLN A 109 6.10 -19.04 -6.46
CA GLN A 109 5.51 -20.35 -6.36
C GLN A 109 4.76 -20.48 -5.02
N ILE A 110 3.57 -21.06 -5.05
CA ILE A 110 2.78 -21.23 -3.83
C ILE A 110 3.25 -22.45 -3.08
N THR A 111 3.64 -22.26 -1.82
CA THR A 111 3.97 -23.28 -0.86
C THR A 111 2.99 -23.25 0.32
N SER A 112 2.99 -24.28 1.14
CA SER A 112 2.14 -24.32 2.32
C SER A 112 2.96 -24.46 3.60
N TRP A 113 2.25 -24.37 4.73
CA TRP A 113 2.82 -24.61 6.04
C TRP A 113 1.89 -25.51 6.86
N ILE A 114 2.49 -26.53 7.51
CA ILE A 114 1.78 -27.49 8.37
C ILE A 114 2.52 -27.67 9.70
N ARG A 115 1.79 -28.12 10.71
CA ARG A 115 2.39 -28.68 11.92
C ARG A 115 3.05 -30.02 11.58
N ALA A 116 4.01 -30.44 12.39
CA ALA A 116 4.62 -31.77 12.25
C ALA A 116 3.64 -32.88 12.69
N LYS A 117 2.53 -33.00 11.99
CA LYS A 117 1.49 -34.01 12.19
C LYS A 117 1.11 -34.64 10.85
N GLU A 118 1.00 -35.97 10.84
CA GLU A 118 0.70 -36.70 9.61
C GLU A 118 -0.67 -36.36 9.02
N GLU A 119 -1.64 -35.99 9.87
CA GLU A 119 -2.99 -35.60 9.45
C GLU A 119 -2.98 -34.30 8.65
N ASP A 120 -2.13 -33.33 9.04
CA ASP A 120 -2.04 -32.04 8.38
C ASP A 120 -1.51 -32.18 6.94
N PHE A 121 -0.73 -33.21 6.65
CA PHE A 121 -0.20 -33.45 5.31
C PHE A 121 -1.29 -33.79 4.28
N GLN A 122 -2.47 -34.23 4.72
CA GLN A 122 -3.57 -34.48 3.79
C GLN A 122 -3.98 -33.22 3.04
N PHE A 123 -4.00 -32.06 3.68
CA PHE A 123 -4.30 -30.78 3.01
C PHE A 123 -3.29 -30.45 1.90
N VAL A 124 -2.02 -30.76 2.10
CA VAL A 124 -0.96 -30.56 1.10
C VAL A 124 -1.20 -31.42 -0.14
N LYS A 125 -1.60 -32.68 0.07
CA LYS A 125 -1.94 -33.63 -1.02
C LYS A 125 -3.18 -33.19 -1.78
N ASP A 126 -4.26 -32.86 -1.07
CA ASP A 126 -5.54 -32.47 -1.65
C ASP A 126 -5.41 -31.23 -2.52
N MET A 127 -4.50 -30.33 -2.13
CA MET A 127 -4.20 -29.11 -2.87
C MET A 127 -3.03 -29.23 -3.86
N GLU A 128 -2.47 -30.44 -4.03
CA GLU A 128 -1.35 -30.72 -4.96
C GLU A 128 -0.15 -29.75 -4.80
N ILE A 129 0.12 -29.34 -3.55
CA ILE A 129 1.25 -28.45 -3.24
C ILE A 129 2.58 -29.22 -3.43
N LYS A 130 3.54 -28.57 -4.07
CA LYS A 130 4.84 -29.18 -4.40
C LYS A 130 5.89 -29.05 -3.31
N GLU A 131 5.74 -28.07 -2.42
CA GLU A 131 6.64 -27.83 -1.29
C GLU A 131 5.83 -27.36 -0.07
N THR A 132 6.11 -27.94 1.11
CA THR A 132 5.45 -27.54 2.36
C THR A 132 6.44 -27.28 3.47
N GLY A 133 6.23 -26.19 4.22
CA GLY A 133 6.87 -25.93 5.49
C GLY A 133 6.33 -26.89 6.56
N ILE A 134 7.22 -27.43 7.39
CA ILE A 134 6.89 -28.30 8.53
C ILE A 134 7.46 -27.67 9.79
N LEU A 135 6.62 -27.37 10.77
CA LEU A 135 7.06 -26.81 12.05
C LEU A 135 7.84 -27.84 12.86
N THR A 136 9.13 -27.61 13.02
CA THR A 136 10.04 -28.50 13.79
C THR A 136 10.73 -27.67 14.87
N SER A 137 10.14 -27.59 16.06
CA SER A 137 10.71 -26.85 17.19
C SER A 137 11.96 -27.54 17.74
N VAL A 138 13.06 -26.80 17.92
CA VAL A 138 14.38 -27.41 18.19
C VAL A 138 15.04 -26.95 19.50
N SER A 139 14.52 -25.96 20.18
CA SER A 139 15.04 -25.59 21.50
C SER A 139 14.43 -26.39 22.62
N ASP A 140 15.18 -26.60 23.69
CA ASP A 140 14.67 -27.31 24.87
C ASP A 140 13.50 -26.54 25.54
N TYR A 141 13.40 -25.23 25.35
CA TYR A 141 12.20 -24.47 25.73
C TYR A 141 10.94 -25.01 25.07
N HIS A 142 11.02 -25.35 23.79
CA HIS A 142 9.90 -25.89 23.05
C HIS A 142 9.72 -27.38 23.28
N VAL A 143 10.78 -28.15 23.18
CA VAL A 143 10.73 -29.61 23.30
C VAL A 143 10.17 -30.05 24.67
N TYR A 144 10.75 -29.55 25.76
CA TYR A 144 10.37 -29.97 27.10
C TYR A 144 9.19 -29.18 27.67
N LEU A 145 9.14 -27.84 27.49
CA LEU A 145 8.14 -27.02 28.16
C LEU A 145 6.84 -26.90 27.35
N LYS A 146 6.91 -26.83 26.00
CA LYS A 146 5.75 -26.70 25.11
C LYS A 146 5.21 -28.04 24.68
N LEU A 147 6.07 -28.93 24.15
CA LEU A 147 5.69 -30.24 23.60
C LEU A 147 5.57 -31.33 24.68
N LYS A 148 6.12 -31.11 25.87
CA LYS A 148 6.15 -32.08 26.96
C LYS A 148 6.77 -33.43 26.54
N SER A 149 7.85 -33.38 25.75
CA SER A 149 8.56 -34.51 25.18
C SER A 149 10.06 -34.42 25.51
N ASN A 150 10.86 -35.25 24.90
CA ASN A 150 12.32 -35.19 24.95
C ASN A 150 12.90 -35.08 23.55
N ARG A 151 14.20 -34.77 23.42
CA ARG A 151 14.87 -34.55 22.13
C ARG A 151 14.74 -35.74 21.18
N LYS A 152 14.88 -36.96 21.70
CA LYS A 152 14.83 -38.20 20.91
C LYS A 152 13.44 -38.43 20.32
N GLU A 153 12.42 -38.49 21.15
CA GLU A 153 11.03 -38.66 20.69
C GLU A 153 10.57 -37.56 19.74
N THR A 154 10.95 -36.33 20.04
CA THR A 154 10.61 -35.17 19.20
C THR A 154 11.25 -35.32 17.82
N MET A 155 12.54 -35.67 17.75
CA MET A 155 13.23 -35.89 16.48
C MET A 155 12.60 -37.04 15.69
N GLU A 156 12.34 -38.17 16.33
CA GLU A 156 11.72 -39.35 15.69
C GLU A 156 10.34 -38.98 15.07
N ASN A 157 9.53 -38.25 15.81
CA ASN A 157 8.22 -37.77 15.32
C ASN A 157 8.36 -36.83 14.11
N TYR A 158 9.31 -35.92 14.14
CA TYR A 158 9.56 -35.02 12.99
C TYR A 158 10.02 -35.78 11.76
N LEU A 159 11.00 -36.67 11.91
CA LEU A 159 11.52 -37.49 10.81
C LEU A 159 10.45 -38.36 10.17
N LYS A 160 9.50 -38.90 10.97
CA LYS A 160 8.36 -39.66 10.46
C LYS A 160 7.49 -38.84 9.52
N VAL A 161 7.15 -37.60 9.90
CA VAL A 161 6.36 -36.70 9.06
C VAL A 161 7.13 -36.30 7.79
N VAL A 162 8.42 -35.97 7.91
CA VAL A 162 9.27 -35.62 6.77
C VAL A 162 9.35 -36.77 5.77
N ARG A 163 9.57 -38.03 6.22
CA ARG A 163 9.57 -39.22 5.35
C ARG A 163 8.25 -39.34 4.58
N LYS A 164 7.12 -39.20 5.26
CA LYS A 164 5.80 -39.26 4.62
C LYS A 164 5.62 -38.19 3.54
N VAL A 165 6.15 -36.98 3.76
CA VAL A 165 6.07 -35.86 2.79
C VAL A 165 6.91 -36.21 1.55
N VAL A 166 8.18 -36.55 1.71
CA VAL A 166 9.07 -36.84 0.58
C VAL A 166 8.71 -38.13 -0.18
N GLU A 167 8.16 -39.16 0.50
CA GLU A 167 7.62 -40.38 -0.14
C GLU A 167 6.46 -40.07 -1.13
N ASN A 168 5.78 -38.95 -0.97
CA ASN A 168 4.77 -38.49 -1.88
C ASN A 168 5.32 -37.48 -2.95
N GLY A 169 6.63 -37.34 -3.06
CA GLY A 169 7.29 -36.47 -4.03
C GLY A 169 7.18 -34.97 -3.72
N VAL A 170 6.82 -34.61 -2.47
CA VAL A 170 6.69 -33.22 -2.03
C VAL A 170 7.96 -32.78 -1.31
N VAL A 171 8.48 -31.61 -1.65
CA VAL A 171 9.65 -31.02 -0.96
C VAL A 171 9.24 -30.64 0.47
N ALA A 172 10.01 -31.13 1.45
CA ALA A 172 9.81 -30.81 2.85
C ALA A 172 10.75 -29.65 3.25
N ARG A 173 10.21 -28.54 3.74
CA ARG A 173 10.99 -27.44 4.32
C ARG A 173 10.84 -27.43 5.83
N CYS A 174 11.84 -27.94 6.55
CA CYS A 174 11.82 -28.03 7.99
C CYS A 174 12.12 -26.66 8.62
N HIS A 175 11.15 -26.11 9.35
CA HIS A 175 11.29 -24.85 10.08
C HIS A 175 11.85 -25.14 11.47
N LEU A 176 13.16 -24.96 11.66
CA LEU A 176 13.84 -25.18 12.93
C LEU A 176 13.50 -24.03 13.90
N GLU A 177 12.30 -24.08 14.49
CA GLU A 177 11.77 -23.05 15.38
C GLU A 177 12.67 -22.89 16.62
N ASP A 178 13.05 -21.64 16.91
CA ASP A 178 13.85 -21.24 18.05
C ASP A 178 15.31 -21.71 18.01
N VAL A 179 15.90 -21.71 16.81
CA VAL A 179 17.28 -22.17 16.57
C VAL A 179 18.33 -21.39 17.37
N THR A 180 18.06 -20.09 17.63
CA THR A 180 18.97 -19.21 18.36
C THR A 180 19.04 -19.48 19.87
N ARG A 181 18.23 -20.40 20.41
CA ARG A 181 18.31 -20.93 21.78
C ARG A 181 18.45 -22.43 21.84
N ALA A 182 18.82 -23.09 20.73
CA ALA A 182 18.94 -24.52 20.65
C ALA A 182 20.39 -24.99 20.82
N ASP A 183 20.55 -26.25 21.25
CA ASP A 183 21.83 -26.93 21.33
C ASP A 183 22.29 -27.36 19.93
N PHE A 184 23.24 -26.61 19.38
CA PHE A 184 23.67 -26.79 18.00
C PHE A 184 24.34 -28.15 17.77
N TYR A 185 25.25 -28.55 18.65
CA TYR A 185 25.96 -29.80 18.50
C TYR A 185 25.16 -31.01 18.97
N GLY A 186 24.41 -30.89 20.06
CA GLY A 186 23.67 -31.99 20.65
C GLY A 186 22.30 -32.26 20.05
N PHE A 187 21.75 -31.34 19.25
CA PHE A 187 20.43 -31.53 18.63
C PHE A 187 20.36 -31.06 17.18
N ILE A 188 20.82 -29.83 16.85
CA ILE A 188 20.63 -29.25 15.50
C ILE A 188 21.38 -30.05 14.44
N LEU A 189 22.71 -30.24 14.59
CA LEU A 189 23.52 -30.97 13.62
C LEU A 189 23.09 -32.44 13.47
N PRO A 190 22.84 -33.19 14.54
CA PRO A 190 22.27 -34.55 14.44
C PRO A 190 20.95 -34.59 13.69
N PHE A 191 20.05 -33.61 13.92
CA PHE A 191 18.75 -33.56 13.25
C PHE A 191 18.91 -33.25 11.75
N ILE A 192 19.71 -32.24 11.39
CA ILE A 192 19.97 -31.89 9.98
C ILE A 192 20.63 -33.06 9.26
N GLU A 193 21.58 -33.76 9.88
CA GLU A 193 22.21 -34.96 9.28
C GLU A 193 21.15 -35.99 8.89
N GLN A 194 20.17 -36.28 9.78
CA GLN A 194 19.07 -37.20 9.48
C GLN A 194 18.16 -36.68 8.36
N LEU A 195 17.87 -35.37 8.31
CA LEU A 195 17.10 -34.76 7.24
C LEU A 195 17.81 -34.91 5.89
N MET A 196 19.11 -34.66 5.83
CA MET A 196 19.91 -34.84 4.60
C MET A 196 20.00 -36.30 4.16
N ASN A 197 20.05 -37.26 5.10
CA ASN A 197 19.97 -38.69 4.78
C ASN A 197 18.61 -39.01 4.12
N ILE A 198 17.50 -38.54 4.67
CA ILE A 198 16.17 -38.69 4.07
C ILE A 198 16.11 -38.09 2.65
N SER A 199 16.65 -36.91 2.48
CA SER A 199 16.71 -36.26 1.17
C SER A 199 17.48 -37.10 0.15
N LYS A 200 18.63 -37.61 0.54
CA LYS A 200 19.47 -38.49 -0.29
C LYS A 200 18.80 -39.83 -0.61
N GLU A 201 18.18 -40.46 0.38
CA GLU A 201 17.48 -41.75 0.25
C GLU A 201 16.26 -41.66 -0.68
N SER A 202 15.48 -40.55 -0.57
CA SER A 202 14.24 -40.35 -1.33
C SER A 202 14.46 -39.75 -2.72
N GLY A 203 15.60 -39.07 -2.95
CA GLY A 203 15.84 -38.26 -4.13
C GLY A 203 15.00 -37.00 -4.19
N VAL A 204 14.28 -36.65 -3.12
CA VAL A 204 13.48 -35.43 -2.98
C VAL A 204 14.17 -34.46 -2.01
N ASP A 205 14.26 -33.21 -2.38
CA ASP A 205 14.91 -32.20 -1.54
C ASP A 205 14.22 -32.04 -0.17
N VAL A 206 15.04 -31.96 0.89
CA VAL A 206 14.64 -31.54 2.22
C VAL A 206 15.37 -30.21 2.52
N LYS A 207 14.63 -29.14 2.68
CA LYS A 207 15.16 -27.79 2.95
C LYS A 207 15.19 -27.52 4.45
N ILE A 208 16.13 -26.71 4.87
CA ILE A 208 16.35 -26.30 6.26
C ILE A 208 16.06 -24.80 6.37
N ARG A 209 15.05 -24.41 7.13
CA ARG A 209 14.79 -23.02 7.49
C ARG A 209 15.23 -22.78 8.92
N LEU A 210 16.28 -21.98 9.11
CA LEU A 210 16.77 -21.55 10.41
C LEU A 210 15.88 -20.41 10.92
N CYS A 211 15.15 -20.64 12.02
CA CYS A 211 14.17 -19.69 12.53
C CYS A 211 14.67 -19.01 13.81
N ASP A 212 15.09 -17.75 13.71
CA ASP A 212 15.36 -16.87 14.83
C ASP A 212 14.04 -16.35 15.43
N THR A 213 13.34 -17.27 16.07
CA THR A 213 11.97 -17.04 16.57
C THR A 213 11.87 -15.88 17.54
N MET A 214 12.92 -15.62 18.33
CA MET A 214 12.95 -14.56 19.33
C MET A 214 13.66 -13.28 18.86
N GLY A 215 14.08 -13.23 17.60
CA GLY A 215 14.78 -12.07 17.02
C GLY A 215 16.12 -11.78 17.70
N TYR A 216 16.79 -12.81 18.24
CA TYR A 216 17.97 -12.63 19.09
C TYR A 216 19.27 -13.06 18.42
N GLY A 217 19.21 -13.51 17.19
CA GLY A 217 20.38 -13.73 16.34
C GLY A 217 21.18 -12.46 16.12
N VAL A 218 22.48 -12.60 15.86
CA VAL A 218 23.39 -11.49 15.61
C VAL A 218 24.23 -11.70 14.35
N PRO A 219 24.54 -10.63 13.60
CA PRO A 219 25.30 -10.72 12.36
C PRO A 219 26.82 -10.88 12.56
N PHE A 220 27.26 -11.02 13.79
CA PHE A 220 28.69 -11.05 14.13
C PHE A 220 29.26 -12.46 14.01
N SER A 221 30.29 -12.63 13.15
CA SER A 221 30.94 -13.91 12.95
C SER A 221 31.64 -14.41 14.20
N GLU A 222 32.13 -13.53 15.06
CA GLU A 222 32.85 -13.85 16.29
C GLU A 222 31.94 -14.19 17.48
N ALA A 223 30.64 -13.90 17.37
CA ALA A 223 29.72 -14.25 18.43
C ALA A 223 29.59 -15.78 18.58
N LYS A 224 29.43 -16.23 19.82
CA LYS A 224 29.26 -17.66 20.11
C LYS A 224 27.91 -18.18 19.63
N LEU A 225 27.89 -19.48 19.30
CA LEU A 225 26.63 -20.21 19.12
C LEU A 225 25.81 -20.23 20.42
N PRO A 226 24.49 -20.28 20.33
CA PRO A 226 23.68 -20.40 19.11
C PRO A 226 23.22 -19.07 18.52
N ARG A 227 23.92 -17.95 18.78
CA ARG A 227 23.47 -16.60 18.37
C ARG A 227 24.07 -16.10 17.05
N SER A 228 25.25 -16.57 16.66
CA SER A 228 25.92 -16.12 15.44
C SER A 228 25.28 -16.69 14.19
N VAL A 229 24.58 -15.84 13.40
CA VAL A 229 24.02 -16.23 12.11
C VAL A 229 25.10 -16.77 11.15
N PRO A 230 26.27 -16.10 11.00
CA PRO A 230 27.37 -16.63 10.18
C PRO A 230 27.81 -18.04 10.60
N LYS A 231 28.04 -18.25 11.88
CA LYS A 231 28.53 -19.56 12.36
C LYS A 231 27.51 -20.68 12.19
N MET A 232 26.24 -20.42 12.44
CA MET A 232 25.19 -21.43 12.23
C MET A 232 25.20 -21.94 10.79
N ILE A 233 25.22 -21.05 9.82
CA ILE A 233 25.17 -21.41 8.39
C ILE A 233 26.46 -22.09 7.96
N ASN A 234 27.60 -21.50 8.31
CA ASN A 234 28.91 -22.05 7.97
C ASN A 234 29.07 -23.47 8.53
N LEU A 235 28.73 -23.70 9.80
CA LEU A 235 28.86 -25.02 10.44
C LEU A 235 27.98 -26.09 9.75
N ILE A 236 26.77 -25.73 9.33
CA ILE A 236 25.89 -26.65 8.60
C ILE A 236 26.51 -27.02 7.23
N GLN A 237 27.10 -26.05 6.55
CA GLN A 237 27.75 -26.30 5.26
C GLN A 237 29.05 -27.06 5.38
N GLU A 238 29.92 -26.69 6.33
CA GLU A 238 31.24 -27.32 6.47
C GLU A 238 31.17 -28.72 7.07
N GLU A 239 30.28 -28.95 8.04
CA GLU A 239 30.20 -30.22 8.73
C GLU A 239 29.28 -31.23 8.05
N LEU A 240 28.27 -30.79 7.32
CA LEU A 240 27.24 -31.65 6.76
C LEU A 240 27.09 -31.52 5.24
N ASP A 241 27.93 -30.71 4.56
CA ASP A 241 27.92 -30.50 3.12
C ASP A 241 26.55 -30.07 2.58
N VAL A 242 25.73 -29.34 3.39
CA VAL A 242 24.40 -28.90 2.98
C VAL A 242 24.54 -27.79 1.92
N PRO A 243 24.01 -27.97 0.71
CA PRO A 243 24.12 -26.95 -0.33
C PRO A 243 23.30 -25.71 0.02
N SER A 244 23.80 -24.53 -0.38
CA SER A 244 23.18 -23.23 -0.11
C SER A 244 21.69 -23.17 -0.46
N ARG A 245 21.30 -23.76 -1.61
CA ARG A 245 19.92 -23.80 -2.09
C ARG A 245 18.93 -24.52 -1.16
N LEU A 246 19.42 -25.31 -0.22
CA LEU A 246 18.60 -26.00 0.79
C LEU A 246 18.56 -25.27 2.14
N ILE A 247 19.28 -24.16 2.28
CA ILE A 247 19.34 -23.38 3.52
C ILE A 247 18.58 -22.07 3.34
N GLU A 248 17.69 -21.79 4.28
CA GLU A 248 16.86 -20.59 4.33
C GLU A 248 16.89 -19.99 5.74
N TRP A 249 16.89 -18.66 5.81
CA TRP A 249 16.82 -17.90 7.04
C TRP A 249 15.44 -17.27 7.23
N HIS A 250 14.91 -17.35 8.45
CA HIS A 250 13.71 -16.66 8.90
C HIS A 250 13.99 -16.00 10.26
N GLY A 251 13.58 -14.76 10.46
CA GLY A 251 13.81 -14.04 11.71
C GLY A 251 12.70 -13.10 12.09
N HIS A 252 12.76 -12.63 13.36
CA HIS A 252 11.89 -11.59 13.90
C HIS A 252 12.68 -10.36 14.33
N ASN A 253 11.99 -9.21 14.49
CA ASN A 253 12.62 -7.91 14.64
C ASN A 253 12.69 -7.40 16.09
N ASP A 254 12.59 -8.29 17.07
CA ASP A 254 12.53 -7.94 18.50
C ASP A 254 13.72 -7.09 18.96
N PHE A 255 14.88 -7.21 18.31
CA PHE A 255 16.10 -6.45 18.62
C PHE A 255 16.60 -5.59 17.43
N HIS A 256 15.72 -5.18 16.53
CA HIS A 256 16.05 -4.33 15.37
C HIS A 256 17.17 -4.87 14.47
N LYS A 257 17.29 -6.20 14.33
CA LYS A 257 18.35 -6.84 13.53
C LYS A 257 17.83 -7.72 12.40
N VAL A 258 16.53 -7.79 12.22
CA VAL A 258 15.92 -8.77 11.34
C VAL A 258 16.38 -8.64 9.88
N LEU A 259 16.47 -7.40 9.34
CA LEU A 259 16.93 -7.17 7.97
C LEU A 259 18.41 -7.50 7.83
N VAL A 260 19.25 -6.96 8.71
CA VAL A 260 20.69 -7.21 8.65
C VAL A 260 21.04 -8.69 8.87
N ASN A 261 20.29 -9.41 9.69
CA ASN A 261 20.47 -10.86 9.85
C ASN A 261 20.10 -11.63 8.58
N GLY A 262 19.05 -11.20 7.86
CA GLY A 262 18.68 -11.77 6.57
C GLY A 262 19.79 -11.59 5.53
N THR A 263 20.27 -10.37 5.36
CA THR A 263 21.39 -10.05 4.46
C THR A 263 22.67 -10.80 4.86
N THR A 264 22.93 -10.89 6.16
CA THR A 264 24.06 -11.69 6.71
C THR A 264 23.92 -13.17 6.35
N ALA A 265 22.71 -13.72 6.40
CA ALA A 265 22.48 -15.10 6.01
C ALA A 265 22.83 -15.34 4.53
N TRP A 266 22.43 -14.47 3.64
CA TRP A 266 22.87 -14.52 2.24
C TRP A 266 24.39 -14.49 2.11
N LEU A 267 25.03 -13.50 2.76
CA LEU A 267 26.49 -13.32 2.71
C LEU A 267 27.28 -14.54 3.19
N HIS A 268 26.68 -15.40 4.00
CA HIS A 268 27.36 -16.55 4.60
C HIS A 268 26.88 -17.91 4.08
N GLY A 269 26.14 -17.94 2.95
CA GLY A 269 25.86 -19.19 2.25
C GLY A 269 24.42 -19.68 2.31
N CYS A 270 23.50 -18.90 2.83
CA CYS A 270 22.07 -19.16 2.75
C CYS A 270 21.53 -18.61 1.41
N SER A 271 20.82 -19.43 0.62
CA SER A 271 20.22 -18.92 -0.62
C SER A 271 18.87 -18.24 -0.40
N GLY A 272 18.03 -18.77 0.49
CA GLY A 272 16.71 -18.22 0.77
C GLY A 272 16.71 -17.31 2.01
N VAL A 273 16.06 -16.15 1.94
CA VAL A 273 15.69 -15.35 3.11
C VAL A 273 14.20 -15.12 3.12
N ASN A 274 13.57 -15.43 4.25
CA ASN A 274 12.13 -15.34 4.42
C ASN A 274 11.74 -13.99 5.01
N GLY A 275 10.79 -13.30 4.36
CA GLY A 275 10.32 -11.98 4.75
C GLY A 275 8.81 -11.80 4.55
N THR A 276 8.33 -10.62 4.86
CA THR A 276 6.94 -10.21 4.66
C THR A 276 6.88 -8.83 4.03
N LEU A 277 5.81 -8.55 3.30
CA LEU A 277 5.55 -7.20 2.80
C LEU A 277 5.45 -6.24 3.99
N ILE A 278 6.13 -5.12 3.91
CA ILE A 278 6.22 -4.08 4.94
C ILE A 278 6.62 -4.59 6.33
N GLY A 279 7.25 -5.76 6.40
CA GLY A 279 7.76 -6.34 7.63
C GLY A 279 6.71 -6.78 8.65
N ILE A 280 5.44 -6.96 8.26
CA ILE A 280 4.40 -7.44 9.18
C ILE A 280 4.71 -8.86 9.69
N GLY A 281 4.32 -9.18 10.93
CA GLY A 281 4.53 -10.49 11.51
C GLY A 281 4.35 -10.49 13.01
N GLU A 282 4.50 -11.66 13.62
CA GLU A 282 4.37 -11.83 15.05
C GLU A 282 5.24 -10.84 15.85
N ARG A 283 4.69 -10.27 16.92
CA ARG A 283 5.31 -9.27 17.82
C ARG A 283 5.80 -8.03 17.06
N THR A 284 7.08 -8.00 16.69
CA THR A 284 7.77 -6.84 16.06
C THR A 284 8.02 -7.04 14.56
N GLY A 285 7.54 -8.14 13.98
CA GLY A 285 7.55 -8.40 12.55
C GLY A 285 8.74 -9.20 12.03
N ASN A 286 8.76 -9.38 10.73
CA ASN A 286 9.72 -10.17 9.94
C ASN A 286 10.66 -9.26 9.13
N PRO A 287 11.65 -9.81 8.41
CA PRO A 287 12.41 -9.02 7.44
C PRO A 287 11.46 -8.36 6.43
N PRO A 288 11.50 -7.03 6.28
CA PRO A 288 10.67 -6.36 5.28
C PRO A 288 11.16 -6.69 3.87
N ILE A 289 10.25 -7.19 3.02
CA ILE A 289 10.59 -7.60 1.64
C ILE A 289 11.16 -6.43 0.85
N GLU A 290 10.62 -5.23 1.00
CA GLU A 290 11.17 -4.03 0.35
C GLU A 290 12.63 -3.76 0.75
N GLY A 291 12.98 -3.99 2.01
CA GLY A 291 14.36 -3.90 2.47
C GLY A 291 15.25 -4.99 1.87
N LEU A 292 14.75 -6.23 1.83
CA LEU A 292 15.49 -7.35 1.21
C LEU A 292 15.70 -7.15 -0.30
N VAL A 293 14.72 -6.58 -1.00
CA VAL A 293 14.86 -6.22 -2.44
C VAL A 293 15.98 -5.20 -2.62
N MET A 294 16.03 -4.15 -1.79
CA MET A 294 17.10 -3.14 -1.86
C MET A 294 18.46 -3.72 -1.51
N ASP A 295 18.55 -4.60 -0.52
CA ASP A 295 19.78 -5.32 -0.18
C ASP A 295 20.21 -6.27 -1.30
N TYR A 296 19.27 -6.98 -1.94
CA TYR A 296 19.56 -7.81 -3.13
C TYR A 296 20.18 -6.98 -4.26
N LEU A 297 19.56 -5.85 -4.61
CA LEU A 297 20.09 -4.95 -5.64
C LEU A 297 21.47 -4.39 -5.27
N SER A 298 21.72 -4.14 -3.99
CA SER A 298 23.01 -3.70 -3.48
C SER A 298 24.10 -4.79 -3.61
N LEU A 299 23.72 -6.07 -3.47
CA LEU A 299 24.64 -7.21 -3.53
C LEU A 299 24.87 -7.73 -4.95
N LYS A 300 23.83 -7.74 -5.79
CA LYS A 300 23.85 -8.36 -7.13
C LYS A 300 23.89 -7.33 -8.28
N GLY A 301 23.61 -6.08 -7.99
CA GLY A 301 23.47 -5.01 -8.98
C GLY A 301 22.05 -4.85 -9.49
N HIS A 302 21.86 -3.87 -10.36
CA HIS A 302 20.55 -3.55 -10.94
C HIS A 302 20.05 -4.67 -11.86
N ASP A 303 18.78 -5.04 -11.69
CA ASP A 303 18.05 -5.98 -12.54
C ASP A 303 16.80 -5.28 -13.09
N GLU A 304 16.80 -5.02 -14.40
CA GLU A 304 15.70 -4.34 -15.09
C GLU A 304 14.35 -5.11 -15.04
N THR A 305 14.38 -6.39 -14.66
CA THR A 305 13.16 -7.20 -14.53
C THR A 305 12.44 -6.99 -13.22
N ILE A 306 13.08 -6.35 -12.24
CA ILE A 306 12.55 -6.06 -10.91
C ILE A 306 11.94 -4.65 -10.94
N ASP A 307 10.63 -4.57 -10.77
CA ASP A 307 9.92 -3.29 -10.71
C ASP A 307 9.82 -2.80 -9.26
N THR A 308 10.77 -2.01 -8.82
CA THR A 308 10.80 -1.47 -7.45
C THR A 308 9.74 -0.38 -7.19
N THR A 309 9.10 0.19 -8.21
CA THR A 309 8.02 1.18 -8.03
C THR A 309 6.81 0.55 -7.35
N VAL A 310 6.62 -0.76 -7.55
CA VAL A 310 5.57 -1.58 -6.90
C VAL A 310 5.66 -1.54 -5.37
N ILE A 311 6.83 -1.26 -4.79
CA ILE A 311 6.99 -1.09 -3.33
C ILE A 311 6.05 0.01 -2.80
N THR A 312 5.92 1.10 -3.54
CA THR A 312 4.99 2.19 -3.20
C THR A 312 3.53 1.78 -3.38
N GLU A 313 3.21 1.05 -4.46
CA GLU A 313 1.86 0.55 -4.71
C GLU A 313 1.40 -0.41 -3.58
N ILE A 314 2.28 -1.31 -3.14
CA ILE A 314 2.03 -2.22 -2.00
C ILE A 314 1.75 -1.43 -0.72
N ALA A 315 2.59 -0.46 -0.39
CA ALA A 315 2.43 0.33 0.83
C ALA A 315 1.12 1.13 0.81
N ASP A 316 0.77 1.72 -0.31
CA ASP A 316 -0.47 2.46 -0.52
C ASP A 316 -1.69 1.54 -0.39
N PHE A 317 -1.67 0.39 -1.07
CA PHE A 317 -2.74 -0.60 -1.00
C PHE A 317 -2.96 -1.09 0.44
N MET A 318 -1.90 -1.49 1.12
CA MET A 318 -2.00 -1.99 2.50
C MET A 318 -2.49 -0.93 3.48
N GLN A 319 -2.16 0.35 3.27
CA GLN A 319 -2.67 1.44 4.10
C GLN A 319 -4.14 1.77 3.79
N LYS A 320 -4.50 1.91 2.51
CA LYS A 320 -5.84 2.37 2.08
C LYS A 320 -6.89 1.28 2.19
N GLU A 321 -6.58 0.07 1.69
CA GLU A 321 -7.55 -1.03 1.59
C GLU A 321 -7.57 -1.93 2.82
N MET A 322 -6.41 -2.08 3.48
CA MET A 322 -6.28 -2.96 4.64
C MET A 322 -6.19 -2.20 5.98
N GLY A 323 -6.10 -0.86 5.95
CA GLY A 323 -6.07 -0.02 7.15
C GLY A 323 -4.78 -0.15 7.98
N ILE A 324 -3.68 -0.61 7.37
CA ILE A 324 -2.42 -0.77 8.08
C ILE A 324 -1.79 0.59 8.33
N VAL A 325 -1.40 0.85 9.57
CA VAL A 325 -0.76 2.11 9.97
C VAL A 325 0.76 1.95 9.89
N LEU A 326 1.40 2.73 9.03
CA LEU A 326 2.84 2.80 8.90
C LEU A 326 3.39 4.07 9.56
N SER A 327 4.59 3.97 10.14
CA SER A 327 5.33 5.15 10.55
C SER A 327 5.59 6.07 9.34
N SER A 328 5.38 7.37 9.49
CA SER A 328 5.69 8.33 8.42
C SER A 328 7.17 8.29 7.99
N ARG A 329 8.05 7.80 8.84
CA ARG A 329 9.50 7.67 8.62
C ARG A 329 9.95 6.23 8.34
N TYR A 330 9.02 5.35 8.01
CA TYR A 330 9.38 3.99 7.65
C TYR A 330 10.28 4.01 6.38
N PRO A 331 11.42 3.31 6.36
CA PRO A 331 12.31 3.32 5.19
C PRO A 331 11.57 2.95 3.90
N PHE A 332 11.89 3.65 2.81
CA PHE A 332 11.34 3.50 1.45
C PHE A 332 9.85 3.83 1.28
N ILE A 333 8.97 3.50 2.23
CA ILE A 333 7.51 3.54 2.08
C ILE A 333 6.79 4.55 2.98
N GLY A 334 7.42 5.04 4.03
CA GLY A 334 6.84 6.09 4.87
C GLY A 334 6.66 7.40 4.10
N LYS A 335 5.58 8.13 4.36
CA LYS A 335 5.30 9.39 3.64
C LYS A 335 6.40 10.45 3.77
N ASP A 336 7.23 10.35 4.81
CA ASP A 336 8.31 11.28 5.14
C ASP A 336 9.72 10.67 4.96
N PHE A 337 9.86 9.48 4.37
CA PHE A 337 11.16 8.79 4.34
C PHE A 337 12.22 9.56 3.56
N ASN A 338 11.83 10.27 2.50
CA ASN A 338 12.71 11.10 1.65
C ASN A 338 12.41 12.60 1.77
N VAL A 339 11.89 13.03 2.94
CA VAL A 339 11.54 14.42 3.19
C VAL A 339 12.69 15.18 3.86
N THR A 340 13.11 16.25 3.23
CA THR A 340 14.09 17.22 3.78
C THR A 340 13.36 18.39 4.46
N ARG A 341 13.78 18.74 5.69
CA ARG A 341 13.16 19.82 6.48
C ARG A 341 14.10 20.99 6.78
N ALA A 342 15.40 20.75 6.87
CA ALA A 342 16.38 21.79 7.17
C ALA A 342 16.65 22.67 5.94
N GLY A 343 16.64 23.99 6.10
CA GLY A 343 16.81 24.94 4.99
C GLY A 343 18.12 24.75 4.21
N ILE A 344 19.23 24.41 4.89
CA ILE A 344 20.52 24.08 4.24
C ILE A 344 20.38 22.83 3.36
N HIS A 345 19.70 21.80 3.84
CA HIS A 345 19.47 20.57 3.08
C HIS A 345 18.53 20.83 1.90
N ALA A 346 17.47 21.59 2.11
CA ALA A 346 16.56 22.00 1.04
C ALA A 346 17.29 22.80 -0.06
N ASP A 347 18.14 23.76 0.29
CA ASP A 347 18.94 24.52 -0.68
C ASP A 347 19.95 23.63 -1.43
N GLY A 348 20.49 22.61 -0.76
CA GLY A 348 21.35 21.60 -1.40
C GLY A 348 20.61 20.76 -2.42
N VAL A 349 19.47 20.20 -2.04
CA VAL A 349 18.60 19.41 -2.91
C VAL A 349 18.14 20.19 -4.14
N LEU A 350 17.78 21.48 -3.96
CA LEU A 350 17.40 22.37 -5.06
C LEU A 350 18.51 22.61 -6.09
N LYS A 351 19.75 22.49 -5.66
CA LYS A 351 20.91 22.60 -6.57
C LYS A 351 21.20 21.30 -7.29
N ASN A 352 21.13 20.19 -6.58
CA ASN A 352 21.25 18.84 -7.10
C ASN A 352 20.71 17.85 -6.05
N GLU A 353 19.76 17.00 -6.43
CA GLU A 353 19.15 15.99 -5.54
C GLU A 353 20.18 15.01 -4.97
N GLU A 354 21.21 14.65 -5.72
CA GLU A 354 22.26 13.72 -5.30
C GLU A 354 23.05 14.18 -4.07
N ILE A 355 22.95 15.46 -3.70
CA ILE A 355 23.61 15.97 -2.48
C ILE A 355 23.06 15.30 -1.21
N TYR A 356 21.76 14.97 -1.19
CA TYR A 356 21.08 14.35 -0.05
C TYR A 356 20.23 13.13 -0.40
N ASN A 357 20.31 12.65 -1.64
CA ASN A 357 19.60 11.47 -2.11
C ASN A 357 20.61 10.50 -2.75
N ILE A 358 20.78 9.31 -2.17
CA ILE A 358 21.81 8.36 -2.61
C ILE A 358 21.40 7.59 -3.88
N PHE A 359 20.13 7.58 -4.22
CA PHE A 359 19.59 7.04 -5.46
C PHE A 359 18.32 7.80 -5.88
N ASP A 360 17.96 7.74 -7.15
CA ASP A 360 16.77 8.39 -7.69
C ASP A 360 15.49 7.72 -7.16
N THR A 361 14.89 8.30 -6.12
CA THR A 361 13.67 7.80 -5.49
C THR A 361 12.43 7.99 -6.35
N THR A 362 12.45 8.92 -7.32
CA THR A 362 11.37 9.07 -8.30
C THR A 362 11.37 7.88 -9.26
N LYS A 363 12.53 7.56 -9.85
CA LYS A 363 12.67 6.46 -10.80
C LYS A 363 12.44 5.10 -10.15
N LEU A 364 13.04 4.84 -8.98
CA LEU A 364 13.05 3.52 -8.37
C LEU A 364 11.85 3.23 -7.47
N LEU A 365 11.18 4.25 -6.94
CA LEU A 365 10.07 4.09 -5.99
C LEU A 365 8.81 4.84 -6.39
N ASN A 366 8.83 5.58 -7.51
CA ASN A 366 7.77 6.54 -7.86
C ASN A 366 7.49 7.52 -6.70
N ARG A 367 8.55 7.97 -6.01
CA ARG A 367 8.47 8.85 -4.84
C ARG A 367 9.44 10.01 -4.99
N PRO A 368 9.00 11.11 -5.61
CA PRO A 368 9.84 12.30 -5.74
C PRO A 368 10.26 12.82 -4.37
N LEU A 369 11.45 13.37 -4.32
CA LEU A 369 11.98 13.97 -3.10
C LEU A 369 11.11 15.16 -2.68
N LYS A 370 10.81 15.26 -1.39
CA LYS A 370 9.96 16.32 -0.84
C LYS A 370 10.73 17.25 0.08
N VAL A 371 10.47 18.53 -0.06
CA VAL A 371 10.92 19.56 0.88
C VAL A 371 9.72 19.95 1.76
N CYS A 372 9.79 19.61 3.03
CA CYS A 372 8.77 19.99 4.00
C CYS A 372 9.03 21.41 4.53
N VAL A 373 8.00 22.22 4.61
CA VAL A 373 8.10 23.58 5.11
C VAL A 373 7.94 23.62 6.63
N THR A 374 8.96 24.23 7.29
CA THR A 374 9.00 24.51 8.73
C THR A 374 9.54 25.93 8.96
N ASP A 375 9.71 26.35 10.21
CA ASP A 375 10.39 27.59 10.57
C ASP A 375 11.85 27.66 10.05
N LYS A 376 12.47 26.52 9.74
CA LYS A 376 13.84 26.38 9.24
C LYS A 376 13.97 26.32 7.72
N SER A 377 12.87 26.23 7.00
CA SER A 377 12.90 26.06 5.54
C SER A 377 13.16 27.36 4.77
N GLY A 378 12.90 28.52 5.41
CA GLY A 378 13.08 29.82 4.80
C GLY A 378 12.18 30.06 3.57
N VAL A 379 12.38 31.19 2.92
CA VAL A 379 11.62 31.60 1.72
C VAL A 379 11.88 30.68 0.51
N ALA A 380 13.08 30.08 0.44
CA ALA A 380 13.45 29.18 -0.65
C ALA A 380 12.63 27.86 -0.60
N GLY A 381 12.44 27.29 0.59
CA GLY A 381 11.64 26.07 0.76
C GLY A 381 10.16 26.30 0.42
N ILE A 382 9.62 27.47 0.74
CA ILE A 382 8.23 27.82 0.41
C ILE A 382 8.05 27.97 -1.12
N ALA A 383 8.95 28.73 -1.76
CA ALA A 383 8.89 28.91 -3.22
C ALA A 383 9.04 27.57 -3.95
N HIS A 384 9.96 26.71 -3.48
CA HIS A 384 10.09 25.38 -4.04
C HIS A 384 8.83 24.53 -3.88
N TRP A 385 8.26 24.52 -2.66
CA TRP A 385 7.03 23.76 -2.43
C TRP A 385 5.91 24.20 -3.41
N ILE A 386 5.73 25.52 -3.61
CA ILE A 386 4.75 26.04 -4.56
C ILE A 386 5.05 25.56 -5.99
N ASN A 387 6.30 25.69 -6.44
CA ASN A 387 6.72 25.34 -7.79
C ASN A 387 6.64 23.82 -8.08
N THR A 388 6.69 22.99 -7.04
CA THR A 388 6.66 21.53 -7.18
C THR A 388 5.26 20.93 -7.00
N ASN A 389 4.39 21.56 -6.20
CA ASN A 389 3.09 20.98 -5.82
C ASN A 389 1.89 21.66 -6.51
N ILE A 390 2.12 22.72 -7.27
CA ILE A 390 1.06 23.36 -8.06
C ILE A 390 1.31 23.02 -9.54
N GLU A 391 0.46 22.16 -10.05
CA GLU A 391 0.42 21.81 -11.47
C GLU A 391 -0.02 23.04 -12.26
N GLU A 392 0.44 23.31 -13.45
CA GLU A 392 0.04 24.42 -14.33
C GLU A 392 0.50 25.84 -13.94
N LEU A 393 1.63 25.97 -13.23
CA LEU A 393 2.26 27.27 -13.08
C LEU A 393 2.73 27.81 -14.45
N LYS A 394 2.24 28.95 -14.88
CA LYS A 394 2.73 29.62 -16.11
C LYS A 394 4.19 30.03 -16.03
N GLU A 395 4.66 30.37 -14.84
CA GLU A 395 6.05 30.76 -14.54
C GLU A 395 6.41 30.34 -13.12
N GLU A 396 7.68 30.00 -12.91
CA GLU A 396 8.19 29.70 -11.57
C GLU A 396 8.06 30.89 -10.61
N VAL A 397 7.52 30.63 -9.43
CA VAL A 397 7.39 31.64 -8.37
C VAL A 397 8.77 31.86 -7.72
N SER A 398 9.30 33.06 -7.90
CA SER A 398 10.61 33.43 -7.31
C SER A 398 10.53 33.49 -5.79
N LYS A 399 11.56 32.99 -5.11
CA LYS A 399 11.72 33.14 -3.63
C LYS A 399 11.72 34.60 -3.15
N LYS A 400 11.92 35.58 -4.05
CA LYS A 400 11.85 37.02 -3.76
C LYS A 400 10.44 37.60 -3.88
N HIS A 401 9.46 36.80 -4.30
CA HIS A 401 8.09 37.27 -4.46
C HIS A 401 7.51 37.75 -3.10
N PRO A 402 6.83 38.92 -3.04
CA PRO A 402 6.33 39.47 -1.77
C PRO A 402 5.39 38.52 -1.00
N ALA A 403 4.59 37.73 -1.72
CA ALA A 403 3.69 36.76 -1.12
C ALA A 403 4.44 35.67 -0.35
N ILE A 404 5.60 35.20 -0.86
CA ILE A 404 6.45 34.22 -0.17
C ILE A 404 6.92 34.76 1.18
N THR A 405 7.26 36.05 1.24
CA THR A 405 7.63 36.70 2.48
C THR A 405 6.47 36.78 3.48
N LYS A 406 5.23 36.97 3.00
CA LYS A 406 4.02 36.95 3.85
C LYS A 406 3.74 35.56 4.41
N ILE A 407 3.84 34.51 3.57
CA ILE A 407 3.70 33.11 3.99
C ILE A 407 4.77 32.78 5.03
N TYR A 408 6.03 33.15 4.79
CA TYR A 408 7.12 32.92 5.72
C TYR A 408 6.90 33.58 7.08
N LYS A 409 6.42 34.84 7.12
CA LYS A 409 6.07 35.53 8.36
C LYS A 409 4.99 34.81 9.13
N TRP A 410 3.93 34.37 8.46
CA TRP A 410 2.86 33.59 9.09
C TRP A 410 3.41 32.30 9.70
N ILE A 411 4.29 31.58 8.99
CA ILE A 411 4.94 30.38 9.48
C ILE A 411 5.76 30.67 10.75
N GLN A 412 6.55 31.75 10.76
CA GLN A 412 7.33 32.15 11.93
C GLN A 412 6.41 32.45 13.14
N GLU A 413 5.29 33.12 12.94
CA GLU A 413 4.31 33.41 13.98
C GLU A 413 3.70 32.13 14.57
N GLU A 414 3.33 31.15 13.73
CA GLU A 414 2.82 29.85 14.18
C GLU A 414 3.82 29.14 15.13
N TYR A 415 5.09 29.08 14.76
CA TYR A 415 6.12 28.44 15.59
C TYR A 415 6.45 29.25 16.85
N ASN A 416 6.43 30.58 16.78
CA ASN A 416 6.57 31.44 17.97
C ASN A 416 5.39 31.26 18.94
N ASN A 417 4.21 30.91 18.44
CA ASN A 417 3.02 30.59 19.23
C ASN A 417 2.98 29.14 19.74
N GLY A 418 4.08 28.39 19.57
CA GLY A 418 4.25 27.05 20.17
C GLY A 418 3.90 25.88 19.26
N ARG A 419 3.77 26.07 17.96
CA ARG A 419 3.58 24.96 17.02
C ARG A 419 4.77 24.00 17.04
N VAL A 420 4.48 22.68 17.07
CA VAL A 420 5.50 21.60 17.08
C VAL A 420 5.44 20.70 15.84
N THR A 421 4.48 20.94 14.94
CA THR A 421 4.31 20.16 13.70
C THR A 421 4.80 20.94 12.48
N SER A 422 5.23 20.25 11.42
CA SER A 422 5.46 20.91 10.13
C SER A 422 4.17 21.53 9.59
N ILE A 423 4.30 22.51 8.69
CA ILE A 423 3.17 23.05 7.96
C ILE A 423 2.72 21.98 6.96
N SER A 424 1.45 21.62 6.95
CA SER A 424 0.91 20.62 6.04
C SER A 424 0.76 21.17 4.62
N ASP A 425 0.68 20.27 3.65
CA ASP A 425 0.44 20.66 2.25
C ASP A 425 -0.89 21.42 2.10
N ASP A 426 -1.94 21.01 2.84
CA ASP A 426 -3.24 21.70 2.85
C ASP A 426 -3.15 23.12 3.40
N GLU A 427 -2.36 23.35 4.45
CA GLU A 427 -2.12 24.68 5.01
C GLU A 427 -1.34 25.56 4.04
N LEU A 428 -0.29 25.01 3.42
CA LEU A 428 0.49 25.71 2.39
C LEU A 428 -0.36 26.05 1.18
N MET A 429 -1.21 25.13 0.73
CA MET A 429 -2.14 25.37 -0.35
C MET A 429 -3.11 26.51 -0.02
N LYS A 430 -3.70 26.52 1.19
CA LYS A 430 -4.57 27.60 1.66
C LYS A 430 -3.86 28.95 1.73
N LEU A 431 -2.62 28.96 2.23
CA LEU A 431 -1.81 30.17 2.29
C LEU A 431 -1.43 30.66 0.90
N THR A 432 -1.10 29.75 0.00
CA THR A 432 -0.77 30.08 -1.38
C THR A 432 -1.99 30.65 -2.10
N ARG A 433 -3.16 30.04 -1.96
CA ARG A 433 -4.42 30.59 -2.49
C ARG A 433 -4.75 31.98 -1.93
N LYS A 434 -4.42 32.21 -0.66
CA LYS A 434 -4.63 33.51 0.01
C LYS A 434 -3.69 34.60 -0.47
N TYR A 435 -2.40 34.29 -0.67
CA TYR A 435 -1.37 35.31 -0.93
C TYR A 435 -0.87 35.37 -2.38
N LEU A 436 -1.18 34.33 -3.18
CA LEU A 436 -0.90 34.25 -4.62
C LEU A 436 -2.15 33.74 -5.40
N PRO A 437 -3.31 34.36 -5.25
CA PRO A 437 -4.52 33.92 -5.95
C PRO A 437 -4.36 33.96 -7.48
N GLU A 438 -3.49 34.79 -7.98
CA GLU A 438 -3.23 34.96 -9.41
C GLU A 438 -2.69 33.71 -10.11
N ILE A 439 -2.04 32.78 -9.39
CA ILE A 439 -1.54 31.54 -10.01
C ILE A 439 -2.64 30.48 -10.19
N PHE A 440 -3.79 30.66 -9.54
CA PHE A 440 -4.95 29.75 -9.61
C PHE A 440 -6.08 30.25 -10.51
N LYS A 441 -6.04 31.52 -10.98
CA LYS A 441 -7.12 32.11 -11.81
C LYS A 441 -7.39 31.31 -13.07
N ALA A 442 -6.36 30.79 -13.73
CA ALA A 442 -6.52 30.04 -14.95
C ALA A 442 -7.32 28.73 -14.77
N GLU A 443 -7.17 28.09 -13.63
CA GLU A 443 -7.87 26.84 -13.29
C GLU A 443 -9.37 27.10 -13.07
N PHE A 444 -9.68 28.14 -12.30
CA PHE A 444 -11.08 28.54 -12.04
C PHE A 444 -11.78 29.06 -13.29
N GLU A 445 -11.15 29.93 -14.07
CA GLU A 445 -11.71 30.47 -15.32
C GLU A 445 -11.97 29.34 -16.35
N VAL A 446 -11.07 28.34 -16.46
CA VAL A 446 -11.26 27.18 -17.36
C VAL A 446 -12.40 26.29 -16.90
N ILE A 447 -12.51 26.05 -15.59
CA ILE A 447 -13.62 25.26 -15.01
C ILE A 447 -14.93 26.02 -15.17
N GLU A 448 -14.93 27.32 -14.93
CA GLU A 448 -16.09 28.20 -15.11
C GLU A 448 -16.58 28.20 -16.56
N GLU A 449 -15.72 28.45 -17.54
CA GLU A 449 -16.06 28.38 -18.97
C GLU A 449 -16.62 26.99 -19.38
N LYS A 450 -16.04 25.90 -18.89
CA LYS A 450 -16.51 24.53 -19.20
C LYS A 450 -17.87 24.24 -18.57
N THR A 451 -18.06 24.61 -17.31
CA THR A 451 -19.32 24.38 -16.60
C THR A 451 -20.45 25.21 -17.17
N GLU A 452 -20.18 26.48 -17.52
CA GLU A 452 -21.12 27.34 -18.23
C GLU A 452 -21.50 26.78 -19.59
N LYS A 453 -20.54 26.29 -20.37
CA LYS A 453 -20.78 25.65 -21.66
C LYS A 453 -21.71 24.45 -21.56
N ILE A 454 -21.45 23.52 -20.65
CA ILE A 454 -22.28 22.33 -20.43
C ILE A 454 -23.71 22.74 -20.03
N ALA A 455 -23.84 23.71 -19.12
CA ALA A 455 -25.14 24.16 -18.65
C ALA A 455 -25.94 24.86 -19.77
N LEU A 456 -25.29 25.67 -20.62
CA LEU A 456 -25.91 26.33 -21.78
C LEU A 456 -26.33 25.31 -22.83
N GLU A 457 -25.45 24.40 -23.23
CA GLU A 457 -25.74 23.35 -24.22
C GLU A 457 -26.95 22.54 -23.81
N LEU A 458 -27.04 22.16 -22.53
CA LEU A 458 -28.15 21.36 -22.03
C LEU A 458 -29.47 22.13 -22.03
N VAL A 459 -29.50 23.34 -21.53
CA VAL A 459 -30.73 24.14 -21.48
C VAL A 459 -31.22 24.52 -22.88
N GLU A 460 -30.32 24.80 -23.83
CA GLU A 460 -30.65 25.10 -25.23
C GLU A 460 -31.18 23.86 -25.97
N GLU A 461 -30.54 22.69 -25.77
CA GLU A 461 -31.04 21.46 -26.37
C GLU A 461 -32.49 21.18 -25.98
N TYR A 462 -32.78 21.27 -24.68
CA TYR A 462 -34.12 20.93 -24.19
C TYR A 462 -35.16 22.02 -24.40
N SER A 463 -34.78 23.30 -24.40
CA SER A 463 -35.74 24.41 -24.73
C SER A 463 -36.30 24.29 -26.15
N ASN A 464 -35.59 23.62 -27.05
CA ASN A 464 -35.97 23.40 -28.44
C ASN A 464 -36.74 22.10 -28.69
N LYS A 465 -37.01 21.29 -27.66
CA LYS A 465 -37.81 20.05 -27.82
C LYS A 465 -39.26 20.40 -28.08
N PRO A 466 -39.93 19.71 -29.02
CA PRO A 466 -41.34 19.97 -29.37
C PRO A 466 -42.30 19.92 -28.18
N GLU A 467 -42.01 19.06 -27.21
CA GLU A 467 -42.79 18.91 -25.99
C GLU A 467 -42.72 20.16 -25.12
N ILE A 468 -41.52 20.77 -24.98
CA ILE A 468 -41.29 22.02 -24.23
C ILE A 468 -41.91 23.18 -24.99
N MET A 469 -41.68 23.28 -26.30
CA MET A 469 -42.24 24.35 -27.18
C MET A 469 -43.76 24.33 -27.19
N SER A 470 -44.39 23.18 -26.93
CA SER A 470 -45.86 23.04 -26.93
C SER A 470 -46.53 23.77 -25.76
N MET A 471 -45.81 24.18 -24.75
CA MET A 471 -46.29 24.76 -23.49
C MET A 471 -47.34 23.90 -22.78
N ASN A 472 -47.44 22.64 -23.13
CA ASN A 472 -48.31 21.66 -22.47
C ASN A 472 -47.66 21.13 -21.20
N THR A 473 -48.21 21.47 -20.04
CA THR A 473 -47.63 21.14 -18.73
C THR A 473 -47.34 19.65 -18.52
N ASP A 474 -48.21 18.78 -18.99
CA ASP A 474 -48.01 17.32 -18.78
C ASP A 474 -46.85 16.81 -19.61
N LYS A 475 -46.74 17.22 -20.88
CA LYS A 475 -45.60 16.85 -21.75
C LYS A 475 -44.29 17.44 -21.28
N ILE A 476 -44.31 18.69 -20.79
CA ILE A 476 -43.14 19.35 -20.23
C ILE A 476 -42.66 18.58 -19.02
N THR A 477 -43.58 18.17 -18.13
CA THR A 477 -43.23 17.44 -16.91
C THR A 477 -42.52 16.10 -17.23
N GLU A 478 -43.01 15.34 -18.21
CA GLU A 478 -42.39 14.08 -18.65
C GLU A 478 -40.94 14.32 -19.11
N VAL A 479 -40.69 15.36 -19.92
CA VAL A 479 -39.33 15.70 -20.39
C VAL A 479 -38.44 16.19 -19.25
N LEU A 480 -38.95 16.97 -18.31
CA LEU A 480 -38.18 17.43 -17.16
C LEU A 480 -37.82 16.29 -16.21
N GLU A 481 -38.71 15.30 -16.02
CA GLU A 481 -38.42 14.10 -15.24
C GLU A 481 -37.32 13.28 -15.89
N GLU A 482 -37.36 13.09 -17.20
CA GLU A 482 -36.33 12.40 -17.97
C GLU A 482 -34.95 13.07 -17.81
N ILE A 483 -34.86 14.39 -18.03
CA ILE A 483 -33.57 15.10 -17.98
C ILE A 483 -32.98 15.13 -16.56
N VAL A 484 -33.81 15.38 -15.54
CA VAL A 484 -33.37 15.39 -14.15
C VAL A 484 -32.87 14.02 -13.72
N THR A 485 -33.54 12.94 -14.13
CA THR A 485 -33.13 11.56 -13.81
C THR A 485 -31.80 11.20 -14.48
N ASN A 486 -31.59 11.62 -15.72
CA ASN A 486 -30.42 11.26 -16.50
C ASN A 486 -29.16 12.09 -16.17
N ASN A 487 -29.31 13.23 -15.49
CA ASN A 487 -28.19 14.15 -15.21
C ASN A 487 -28.06 14.42 -13.71
N GLN A 488 -27.17 13.72 -13.04
CA GLN A 488 -26.95 13.82 -11.58
C GLN A 488 -26.47 15.21 -11.12
N PHE A 489 -25.88 16.00 -12.02
CA PHE A 489 -25.44 17.37 -11.74
C PHE A 489 -26.57 18.39 -11.84
N LEU A 490 -27.72 18.03 -12.43
CA LEU A 490 -28.91 18.87 -12.49
C LEU A 490 -29.75 18.67 -11.21
N GLN A 491 -29.88 19.73 -10.41
CA GLN A 491 -30.63 19.69 -9.16
C GLN A 491 -32.13 19.74 -9.39
N MET A 492 -32.58 20.69 -10.20
CA MET A 492 -33.99 20.84 -10.55
C MET A 492 -34.17 21.59 -11.87
N ALA A 493 -35.34 21.40 -12.49
CA ALA A 493 -35.75 22.09 -13.68
C ALA A 493 -37.23 22.49 -13.59
N TYR A 494 -37.58 23.63 -14.21
CA TYR A 494 -38.93 24.15 -14.27
C TYR A 494 -39.11 25.10 -15.44
N VAL A 495 -40.36 25.36 -15.82
CA VAL A 495 -40.72 26.25 -16.95
C VAL A 495 -41.65 27.37 -16.47
N THR A 496 -41.43 28.58 -16.99
CA THR A 496 -42.34 29.74 -16.83
C THR A 496 -43.01 30.06 -18.14
N ASP A 497 -44.12 30.78 -18.07
CA ASP A 497 -44.71 31.46 -19.25
C ASP A 497 -43.94 32.74 -19.62
N ALA A 498 -44.44 33.48 -20.61
CA ALA A 498 -43.83 34.72 -21.11
C ALA A 498 -43.85 35.86 -20.09
N ASP A 499 -44.74 35.85 -19.12
CA ASP A 499 -44.85 36.83 -18.05
C ASP A 499 -44.00 36.46 -16.82
N GLY A 500 -43.35 35.30 -16.84
CA GLY A 500 -42.49 34.80 -15.74
C GLY A 500 -43.24 34.02 -14.67
N ILE A 501 -44.49 33.63 -14.92
CA ILE A 501 -45.24 32.79 -13.98
C ILE A 501 -44.89 31.33 -14.21
N GLN A 502 -44.46 30.66 -13.17
CA GLN A 502 -44.05 29.23 -13.22
C GLN A 502 -45.26 28.35 -13.54
N ILE A 503 -45.20 27.61 -14.66
CA ILE A 503 -46.30 26.77 -15.14
C ILE A 503 -46.16 25.29 -14.76
N THR A 504 -44.98 24.85 -14.36
CA THR A 504 -44.71 23.50 -13.87
C THR A 504 -44.42 23.49 -12.36
N GLU A 505 -44.54 22.34 -11.72
CA GLU A 505 -43.87 22.15 -10.43
C GLU A 505 -42.34 22.11 -10.62
N ASN A 506 -41.56 22.26 -9.55
CA ASN A 506 -40.13 21.97 -9.59
C ASN A 506 -39.91 20.46 -9.75
N ILE A 507 -39.40 20.06 -10.88
CA ILE A 507 -38.93 18.68 -11.07
C ILE A 507 -37.50 18.61 -10.58
N ALA A 508 -37.29 17.90 -9.47
CA ALA A 508 -36.03 17.89 -8.74
C ALA A 508 -35.54 16.46 -8.50
N GLN A 509 -34.24 16.34 -8.24
CA GLN A 509 -33.65 15.07 -7.84
C GLN A 509 -34.31 14.49 -6.58
N PRO A 510 -34.45 13.16 -6.44
CA PRO A 510 -35.17 12.53 -5.36
C PRO A 510 -34.70 12.88 -3.94
N TRP A 511 -33.44 13.23 -3.79
CA TRP A 511 -32.85 13.61 -2.49
C TRP A 511 -33.10 15.06 -2.06
N ILE A 512 -33.75 15.88 -2.91
CA ILE A 512 -34.07 17.28 -2.62
C ILE A 512 -35.51 17.38 -2.09
N GLU A 513 -35.71 16.98 -0.84
CA GLU A 513 -37.05 16.92 -0.22
C GLU A 513 -37.77 18.29 -0.17
N LYS A 514 -37.00 19.38 0.04
CA LYS A 514 -37.54 20.73 0.15
C LYS A 514 -37.88 21.42 -1.17
N ALA A 515 -37.58 20.83 -2.31
CA ALA A 515 -37.78 21.46 -3.62
C ALA A 515 -39.24 21.88 -3.86
N LYS A 516 -40.22 21.09 -3.37
CA LYS A 516 -41.65 21.33 -3.48
C LYS A 516 -42.21 22.35 -2.47
N GLU A 517 -41.44 22.66 -1.41
CA GLU A 517 -41.88 23.60 -0.36
C GLU A 517 -41.52 25.05 -0.67
N ILE A 518 -40.39 25.25 -1.40
CA ILE A 518 -39.82 26.60 -1.64
C ILE A 518 -40.38 27.25 -2.89
N SER A 519 -40.89 26.49 -3.86
CA SER A 519 -41.33 26.97 -5.15
C SER A 519 -42.41 26.09 -5.75
N ARG A 520 -43.47 26.70 -6.22
CA ARG A 520 -44.65 25.98 -6.73
C ARG A 520 -45.11 26.56 -8.06
N LYS A 521 -45.88 25.75 -8.78
CA LYS A 521 -46.64 26.23 -9.95
C LYS A 521 -47.50 27.44 -9.56
N GLY A 522 -47.43 28.51 -10.34
CA GLY A 522 -48.11 29.78 -10.12
C GLY A 522 -47.23 30.85 -9.45
N ASP A 523 -46.01 30.55 -9.03
CA ASP A 523 -45.11 31.52 -8.45
C ASP A 523 -44.59 32.50 -9.52
N ASP A 524 -44.54 33.79 -9.18
CA ASP A 524 -43.95 34.83 -10.02
C ASP A 524 -42.42 34.81 -9.95
N ARG A 525 -41.77 34.57 -11.08
CA ARG A 525 -40.33 34.49 -11.29
C ARG A 525 -39.78 35.64 -12.12
N SER A 526 -40.61 36.62 -12.50
CA SER A 526 -40.23 37.70 -13.39
C SER A 526 -39.04 38.54 -12.92
N GLN A 527 -38.82 38.61 -11.60
CA GLN A 527 -37.73 39.36 -10.97
C GLN A 527 -36.46 38.53 -10.78
N ARG A 528 -36.44 37.25 -11.17
CA ARG A 528 -35.24 36.42 -11.04
C ARG A 528 -34.18 36.81 -12.09
N PRO A 529 -32.87 36.85 -11.71
CA PRO A 529 -31.80 37.28 -12.62
C PRO A 529 -31.80 36.50 -13.95
N TRP A 530 -32.01 35.19 -13.90
CA TRP A 530 -32.03 34.30 -15.06
C TRP A 530 -33.23 34.62 -16.00
N PHE A 531 -34.40 35.03 -15.48
CA PHE A 531 -35.54 35.42 -16.28
C PHE A 531 -35.35 36.84 -16.87
N ALA A 532 -34.92 37.76 -16.03
CA ALA A 532 -34.69 39.17 -16.44
C ALA A 532 -33.62 39.24 -17.54
N SER A 533 -32.59 38.38 -17.54
CA SER A 533 -31.58 38.29 -18.59
C SER A 533 -32.20 37.90 -19.94
N ILE A 534 -33.06 36.88 -19.95
CA ILE A 534 -33.76 36.41 -21.17
C ILE A 534 -34.62 37.54 -21.77
N ILE A 535 -35.41 38.22 -20.92
CA ILE A 535 -36.27 39.31 -21.37
C ILE A 535 -35.46 40.47 -21.96
N LYS A 536 -34.27 40.76 -21.42
CA LYS A 536 -33.41 41.83 -21.86
C LYS A 536 -32.70 41.51 -23.18
N ASP A 537 -32.10 40.30 -23.27
CA ASP A 537 -31.13 39.99 -24.32
C ASP A 537 -31.66 38.95 -25.34
N GLY A 538 -32.77 38.28 -25.04
CA GLY A 538 -33.40 37.27 -25.91
C GLY A 538 -32.57 36.01 -26.14
N LYS A 539 -31.54 35.77 -25.33
CA LYS A 539 -30.57 34.67 -25.47
C LYS A 539 -30.48 33.87 -24.20
N SER A 540 -30.10 32.61 -24.35
CA SER A 540 -29.76 31.76 -23.24
C SER A 540 -28.65 32.37 -22.38
N SER A 541 -28.71 32.18 -21.08
CA SER A 541 -27.75 32.73 -20.12
C SER A 541 -27.54 31.83 -18.92
N VAL A 542 -26.39 31.98 -18.28
CA VAL A 542 -26.05 31.38 -16.99
C VAL A 542 -25.87 32.49 -15.95
N THR A 543 -26.36 32.28 -14.76
CA THR A 543 -26.19 33.24 -13.65
C THR A 543 -24.80 33.16 -13.05
N ASP A 544 -24.37 34.20 -12.33
CA ASP A 544 -23.25 34.05 -11.37
C ASP A 544 -23.54 32.93 -10.36
N TYR A 545 -22.49 32.41 -9.76
CA TYR A 545 -22.61 31.37 -8.72
C TYR A 545 -23.29 31.92 -7.47
N TYR A 546 -24.22 31.13 -6.90
CA TYR A 546 -24.92 31.48 -5.68
C TYR A 546 -25.14 30.27 -4.77
N ILE A 547 -25.39 30.51 -3.49
CA ILE A 547 -25.78 29.43 -2.56
C ILE A 547 -27.28 29.22 -2.70
N SER A 548 -27.65 28.00 -3.13
CA SER A 548 -29.05 27.60 -3.27
C SER A 548 -29.76 27.62 -1.91
N LYS A 549 -30.92 28.26 -1.83
CA LYS A 549 -31.76 28.20 -0.61
C LYS A 549 -32.38 26.84 -0.38
N THR A 550 -32.42 25.99 -1.40
CA THR A 550 -33.04 24.67 -1.37
C THR A 550 -32.06 23.61 -0.88
N THR A 551 -30.80 23.66 -1.33
CA THR A 551 -29.79 22.65 -1.04
C THR A 551 -28.65 23.14 -0.14
N GLU A 552 -28.55 24.44 0.09
CA GLU A 552 -27.44 25.09 0.81
C GLU A 552 -26.06 24.87 0.14
N GLU A 553 -26.06 24.48 -1.14
CA GLU A 553 -24.88 24.23 -1.94
C GLU A 553 -24.64 25.32 -2.98
N LEU A 554 -23.40 25.39 -3.50
CA LEU A 554 -23.04 26.32 -4.58
C LEU A 554 -23.67 25.87 -5.89
N CYS A 555 -24.45 26.78 -6.53
CA CYS A 555 -25.25 26.51 -7.71
C CYS A 555 -25.09 27.56 -8.77
N VAL A 556 -25.42 27.21 -10.01
CA VAL A 556 -25.71 28.12 -11.10
C VAL A 556 -27.06 27.78 -11.70
N THR A 557 -27.76 28.78 -12.24
CA THR A 557 -28.98 28.58 -13.03
C THR A 557 -28.70 28.91 -14.50
N ALA A 558 -28.87 27.91 -15.39
CA ALA A 558 -28.94 28.18 -16.82
C ALA A 558 -30.39 28.34 -17.26
N SER A 559 -30.62 29.26 -18.15
CA SER A 559 -31.95 29.53 -18.68
C SER A 559 -31.93 29.75 -20.20
N ALA A 560 -32.99 29.31 -20.86
CA ALA A 560 -33.16 29.50 -22.31
C ALA A 560 -34.59 29.94 -22.64
N PRO A 561 -34.76 30.83 -23.65
CA PRO A 561 -36.06 31.22 -24.12
C PRO A 561 -36.76 30.04 -24.83
N ILE A 562 -38.04 29.88 -24.61
CA ILE A 562 -38.89 28.94 -25.35
C ILE A 562 -39.65 29.71 -26.40
N THR A 563 -39.54 29.26 -27.66
CA THR A 563 -40.31 29.82 -28.76
C THR A 563 -41.28 28.78 -29.29
N ASN A 564 -42.48 29.20 -29.70
CA ASN A 564 -43.43 28.29 -30.34
C ASN A 564 -43.05 28.01 -31.81
N ALA A 565 -43.81 27.17 -32.48
CA ALA A 565 -43.59 26.82 -33.91
C ALA A 565 -43.59 28.02 -34.87
N ASN A 566 -44.16 29.16 -34.47
CA ASN A 566 -44.19 30.39 -35.23
C ASN A 566 -43.00 31.32 -34.93
N GLY A 567 -42.13 30.95 -34.01
CA GLY A 567 -40.99 31.76 -33.57
C GLY A 567 -41.34 32.84 -32.52
N GLU A 568 -42.53 32.78 -31.91
CA GLU A 568 -42.95 33.71 -30.88
C GLU A 568 -42.44 33.25 -29.51
N PHE A 569 -41.91 34.16 -28.68
CA PHE A 569 -41.52 33.90 -27.32
C PHE A 569 -42.73 33.52 -26.45
N VAL A 570 -42.70 32.38 -25.82
CA VAL A 570 -43.81 31.82 -25.02
C VAL A 570 -43.45 31.49 -23.57
N GLY A 571 -42.18 31.50 -23.23
CA GLY A 571 -41.74 31.23 -21.86
C GLY A 571 -40.23 31.01 -21.73
N VAL A 572 -39.81 30.57 -20.54
CA VAL A 572 -38.41 30.30 -20.23
C VAL A 572 -38.26 28.93 -19.55
N LEU A 573 -37.35 28.12 -20.04
CA LEU A 573 -36.86 26.94 -19.36
C LEU A 573 -35.72 27.36 -18.44
N ALA A 574 -35.78 26.98 -17.17
CA ALA A 574 -34.71 27.20 -16.20
C ALA A 574 -34.26 25.88 -15.56
N MET A 575 -32.94 25.72 -15.41
CA MET A 575 -32.28 24.54 -14.87
C MET A 575 -31.27 24.96 -13.82
N ASP A 576 -31.37 24.42 -12.62
CA ASP A 576 -30.46 24.71 -11.50
C ASP A 576 -29.44 23.56 -11.38
N PHE A 577 -28.17 23.89 -11.47
CA PHE A 577 -27.06 22.93 -11.47
C PHE A 577 -26.27 23.00 -10.16
N ASN A 578 -25.89 21.83 -9.63
CA ASN A 578 -24.91 21.75 -8.55
C ASN A 578 -23.50 21.96 -9.11
N PHE A 579 -22.79 22.95 -8.63
CA PHE A 579 -21.47 23.30 -9.15
C PHE A 579 -20.46 22.15 -8.99
N SER A 580 -20.40 21.52 -7.80
CA SER A 580 -19.44 20.41 -7.54
C SER A 580 -19.67 19.22 -8.47
N ASN A 581 -20.93 18.84 -8.69
CA ASN A 581 -21.27 17.72 -9.57
C ASN A 581 -21.06 18.08 -11.06
N LEU A 582 -21.32 19.33 -11.43
CA LEU A 582 -21.10 19.84 -12.79
C LEU A 582 -19.60 19.89 -13.12
N THR A 583 -18.76 20.23 -12.14
CA THR A 583 -17.29 20.20 -12.28
C THR A 583 -16.78 18.80 -12.55
N VAL A 584 -17.29 17.79 -11.85
CA VAL A 584 -16.93 16.38 -12.09
C VAL A 584 -17.31 15.95 -13.52
N ALA A 585 -18.51 16.34 -14.00
CA ALA A 585 -18.94 16.06 -15.37
C ALA A 585 -18.03 16.74 -16.41
N ALA A 586 -17.58 17.97 -16.13
CA ALA A 586 -16.67 18.71 -17.01
C ALA A 586 -15.25 18.09 -17.07
N GLU A 587 -14.81 17.41 -16.01
CA GLU A 587 -13.54 16.67 -15.98
C GLU A 587 -13.63 15.31 -16.70
N GLU A 588 -14.77 14.63 -16.63
CA GLU A 588 -14.99 13.34 -17.32
C GLU A 588 -15.03 13.51 -18.84
N ASP A 589 -15.58 14.60 -19.34
CA ASP A 589 -15.59 14.92 -20.78
C ASP A 589 -14.17 15.13 -21.34
N THR A 590 -13.23 15.58 -20.51
CA THR A 590 -11.82 15.75 -20.92
C THR A 590 -11.02 14.45 -21.00
N LYS A 591 -11.50 13.35 -20.39
CA LYS A 591 -10.85 12.02 -20.49
C LYS A 591 -11.28 11.22 -21.73
N ASN A 592 -12.28 11.70 -22.45
CA ASN A 592 -12.82 11.07 -23.66
C ASN A 592 -12.38 11.77 -24.96
N ILE A 593 -11.49 12.75 -24.88
CA ILE A 593 -10.81 13.41 -26.00
C ILE A 593 -9.31 13.11 -25.95
#